data_8d6ddba28f9bb06e9f05220f692e9c0c
#
_entry.id   8d6ddba28f9bb06e9f05220f692e9c0c
#
_cell.length_a   1.000
_cell.length_b   1.000
_cell.length_c   1.000
_cell.angle_alpha   90.00
_cell.angle_beta   90.00
_cell.angle_gamma   90.00
#
_symmetry.space_group_name_H-M   'P 1'
#
loop_
_entity.id
_entity.type
_entity.pdbx_description
1 polymer ?
#
loop_
_entity_poly.entity_id
_entity_poly.type
_entity_poly.pdbx_seq_one_letter_code
_entity_poly.pdbx_strand_id
1 'polypeptide(L)'
;MDSSDREPIYVFNIDESYLFTHYFARTDIFSELQFYYNDEEYRFEIPEDDFPRVLELLEENHYKPIRVEDIAEFAVVKEQSSEYADILRNSVLHWSRDGYNFFVMQSPETVEQAVQQGASRLEDTDLVLGL
;
A
#
# COMPACT_ATOMS: atom_id res chain seq x y z
N MET A 1 26.04 2.51 -10.83
CA MET A 1 24.83 3.05 -10.20
C MET A 1 24.26 2.01 -9.25
N ASP A 2 24.16 2.33 -8.00
CA ASP A 2 23.63 1.34 -7.08
C ASP A 2 22.11 1.45 -6.95
N SER A 3 21.52 0.44 -6.30
CA SER A 3 20.08 0.33 -6.18
C SER A 3 19.47 1.38 -5.26
N SER A 4 20.29 2.13 -4.50
CA SER A 4 19.78 3.13 -3.57
C SER A 4 19.13 4.31 -4.28
N ASP A 5 19.40 4.50 -5.57
CA ASP A 5 18.79 5.56 -6.36
C ASP A 5 17.41 5.19 -6.88
N ARG A 6 16.98 3.95 -6.69
CA ARG A 6 15.67 3.49 -7.14
C ARG A 6 14.62 3.82 -6.11
N GLU A 7 13.48 4.31 -6.59
CA GLU A 7 12.35 4.62 -5.73
C GLU A 7 11.63 3.34 -5.31
N PRO A 8 11.45 3.10 -4.00
CA PRO A 8 10.80 1.89 -3.55
C PRO A 8 9.29 1.94 -3.75
N ILE A 9 8.72 0.79 -4.13
CA ILE A 9 7.28 0.59 -4.18
C ILE A 9 6.99 -0.67 -3.38
N TYR A 10 6.25 -0.51 -2.29
CA TYR A 10 5.91 -1.65 -1.43
C TYR A 10 4.69 -2.36 -1.99
N VAL A 11 4.79 -3.66 -2.19
CA VAL A 11 3.72 -4.48 -2.76
C VAL A 11 3.25 -5.48 -1.71
N PHE A 12 1.93 -5.66 -1.62
CA PHE A 12 1.29 -6.44 -0.59
C PHE A 12 0.50 -7.57 -1.23
N ASN A 13 0.82 -8.81 -0.88
CA ASN A 13 0.08 -9.97 -1.40
C ASN A 13 -1.15 -10.21 -0.52
N ILE A 14 -2.31 -9.92 -1.08
CA ILE A 14 -3.60 -10.06 -0.39
C ILE A 14 -4.58 -10.70 -1.35
N ASP A 15 -5.20 -11.82 -0.93
CA ASP A 15 -6.23 -12.52 -1.71
C ASP A 15 -5.78 -12.88 -3.13
N GLU A 16 -4.60 -13.45 -3.24
CA GLU A 16 -4.04 -13.92 -4.52
C GLU A 16 -3.74 -12.82 -5.52
N SER A 17 -3.64 -11.58 -5.03
CA SER A 17 -3.25 -10.43 -5.83
C SER A 17 -2.19 -9.64 -5.10
N TYR A 18 -1.37 -8.93 -5.87
CA TYR A 18 -0.41 -7.98 -5.31
C TYR A 18 -1.01 -6.59 -5.42
N LEU A 19 -1.11 -5.91 -4.28
CA LEU A 19 -1.68 -4.57 -4.21
C LEU A 19 -0.57 -3.55 -3.96
N PHE A 20 -0.62 -2.43 -4.65
CA PHE A 20 0.25 -1.31 -4.32
C PHE A 20 -0.39 -0.02 -4.79
N THR A 21 0.07 1.09 -4.24
CA THR A 21 -0.34 2.40 -4.70
C THR A 21 0.90 3.25 -4.90
N HIS A 22 0.94 4.02 -5.99
CA HIS A 22 2.06 4.87 -6.33
C HIS A 22 1.61 5.87 -7.38
N TYR A 23 2.06 7.11 -7.26
CA TYR A 23 1.81 8.11 -8.27
C TYR A 23 2.93 8.08 -9.31
N PHE A 24 2.59 7.69 -10.53
CA PHE A 24 3.54 7.64 -11.64
C PHE A 24 3.47 8.96 -12.39
N ALA A 25 4.51 9.78 -12.29
CA ALA A 25 4.56 11.05 -13.00
C ALA A 25 4.70 10.86 -14.50
N ARG A 26 5.30 9.75 -14.93
CA ARG A 26 5.46 9.44 -16.36
C ARG A 26 4.25 8.68 -16.88
N THR A 27 3.72 9.15 -18.01
CA THR A 27 2.50 8.55 -18.55
C THR A 27 2.75 7.22 -19.25
N ASP A 28 3.97 6.96 -19.73
CA ASP A 28 4.29 5.73 -20.43
C ASP A 28 4.13 4.50 -19.54
N ILE A 29 4.72 4.52 -18.34
CA ILE A 29 4.59 3.40 -17.42
C ILE A 29 3.17 3.28 -16.88
N PHE A 30 2.52 4.41 -16.60
CA PHE A 30 1.14 4.39 -16.11
C PHE A 30 0.22 3.75 -17.16
N SER A 31 0.41 4.07 -18.43
CA SER A 31 -0.41 3.52 -19.51
C SER A 31 -0.29 2.00 -19.59
N GLU A 32 0.90 1.45 -19.34
CA GLU A 32 1.10 0.02 -19.34
C GLU A 32 0.49 -0.68 -18.13
N LEU A 33 0.38 0.03 -17.00
CA LEU A 33 -0.19 -0.51 -15.78
C LEU A 33 -1.65 -0.19 -15.59
N GLN A 34 -2.21 0.69 -16.41
CA GLN A 34 -3.56 1.19 -16.24
C GLN A 34 -4.61 0.08 -16.18
N PHE A 35 -4.39 -1.01 -16.89
CA PHE A 35 -5.29 -2.16 -16.89
C PHE A 35 -5.51 -2.72 -15.47
N TYR A 36 -4.51 -2.60 -14.62
CA TYR A 36 -4.56 -3.15 -13.26
C TYR A 36 -5.03 -2.12 -12.22
N TYR A 37 -5.32 -0.90 -12.65
CA TYR A 37 -5.68 0.16 -11.70
C TYR A 37 -7.16 0.08 -11.34
N ASN A 38 -7.43 0.05 -10.02
CA ASN A 38 -8.80 0.11 -9.49
C ASN A 38 -9.05 1.55 -9.06
N ASP A 39 -9.85 2.28 -9.85
CA ASP A 39 -10.09 3.70 -9.60
C ASP A 39 -11.12 3.97 -8.51
N GLU A 40 -11.82 2.94 -8.04
CA GLU A 40 -12.70 3.07 -6.89
C GLU A 40 -11.93 2.99 -5.57
N GLU A 41 -10.89 2.13 -5.56
CA GLU A 41 -10.06 1.92 -4.38
C GLU A 41 -8.72 2.66 -4.45
N TYR A 42 -8.42 3.30 -5.57
CA TYR A 42 -7.20 4.10 -5.80
C TYR A 42 -5.92 3.29 -5.60
N ARG A 43 -5.88 2.09 -6.17
CA ARG A 43 -4.72 1.21 -6.06
C ARG A 43 -4.59 0.32 -7.28
N PHE A 44 -3.38 -0.23 -7.46
CA PHE A 44 -3.14 -1.26 -8.47
C PHE A 44 -3.37 -2.62 -7.86
N GLU A 45 -4.00 -3.51 -8.61
CA GLU A 45 -4.30 -4.88 -8.19
C GLU A 45 -3.80 -5.82 -9.27
N ILE A 46 -2.70 -6.52 -9.00
CA ILE A 46 -2.03 -7.37 -9.98
C ILE A 46 -2.27 -8.83 -9.61
N PRO A 47 -2.95 -9.61 -10.45
CA PRO A 47 -3.07 -11.05 -10.20
C PRO A 47 -1.69 -11.68 -10.06
N GLU A 48 -1.56 -12.68 -9.20
CA GLU A 48 -0.27 -13.33 -8.97
C GLU A 48 0.39 -13.83 -10.25
N ASP A 49 -0.41 -14.34 -11.19
CA ASP A 49 0.13 -14.85 -12.45
C ASP A 49 0.74 -13.76 -13.33
N ASP A 50 0.28 -12.53 -13.19
CA ASP A 50 0.79 -11.40 -13.97
C ASP A 50 1.89 -10.64 -13.27
N PHE A 51 2.10 -10.91 -11.98
CA PHE A 51 3.03 -10.12 -11.19
C PHE A 51 4.48 -10.17 -11.69
N PRO A 52 5.02 -11.32 -12.12
CA PRO A 52 6.40 -11.35 -12.63
C PRO A 52 6.63 -10.36 -13.77
N ARG A 53 5.66 -10.20 -14.66
CA ARG A 53 5.76 -9.25 -15.77
C ARG A 53 5.73 -7.81 -15.26
N VAL A 54 4.85 -7.53 -14.30
CA VAL A 54 4.76 -6.19 -13.72
C VAL A 54 6.02 -5.86 -12.92
N LEU A 55 6.55 -6.84 -12.20
CA LEU A 55 7.80 -6.69 -11.45
C LEU A 55 8.93 -6.27 -12.38
N GLU A 56 9.07 -6.96 -13.51
CA GLU A 56 10.09 -6.63 -14.50
C GLU A 56 9.89 -5.23 -15.06
N LEU A 57 8.64 -4.86 -15.36
CA LEU A 57 8.32 -3.53 -15.87
C LEU A 57 8.73 -2.44 -14.89
N LEU A 58 8.43 -2.63 -13.61
CA LEU A 58 8.81 -1.66 -12.58
C LEU A 58 10.32 -1.54 -12.48
N GLU A 59 11.04 -2.66 -12.49
CA GLU A 59 12.50 -2.65 -12.41
C GLU A 59 13.13 -1.98 -13.62
N GLU A 60 12.60 -2.21 -14.81
CA GLU A 60 13.09 -1.56 -16.03
C GLU A 60 12.89 -0.05 -16.00
N ASN A 61 11.94 0.43 -15.23
CA ASN A 61 11.64 1.85 -15.11
C ASN A 61 12.27 2.46 -13.85
N HIS A 62 13.25 1.79 -13.27
CA HIS A 62 14.06 2.28 -12.16
C HIS A 62 13.33 2.38 -10.84
N TYR A 63 12.28 1.57 -10.67
CA TYR A 63 11.65 1.39 -9.37
C TYR A 63 12.22 0.16 -8.68
N LYS A 64 12.06 0.13 -7.37
CA LYS A 64 12.49 -1.02 -6.57
C LYS A 64 11.27 -1.62 -5.87
N PRO A 65 10.64 -2.66 -6.47
CA PRO A 65 9.51 -3.33 -5.82
C PRO A 65 10.00 -4.08 -4.59
N ILE A 66 9.29 -3.89 -3.48
CA ILE A 66 9.63 -4.55 -2.23
C ILE A 66 8.40 -5.34 -1.79
N ARG A 67 8.53 -6.66 -1.75
CA ARG A 67 7.45 -7.52 -1.28
C ARG A 67 7.38 -7.45 0.22
N VAL A 68 6.24 -7.03 0.75
CA VAL A 68 6.04 -6.92 2.19
C VAL A 68 5.74 -8.30 2.74
N GLU A 69 6.55 -8.75 3.70
CA GLU A 69 6.37 -10.05 4.32
C GLU A 69 5.39 -10.01 5.49
N ASP A 70 5.47 -8.95 6.29
CA ASP A 70 4.58 -8.79 7.44
C ASP A 70 3.72 -7.54 7.24
N ILE A 71 2.51 -7.77 6.76
CA ILE A 71 1.57 -6.69 6.46
C ILE A 71 1.20 -5.90 7.72
N ALA A 72 1.18 -6.58 8.88
CA ALA A 72 0.83 -5.92 10.14
C ALA A 72 1.78 -4.78 10.48
N GLU A 73 3.02 -4.84 10.04
CA GLU A 73 3.97 -3.74 10.29
C GLU A 73 3.57 -2.45 9.58
N PHE A 74 2.72 -2.54 8.56
CA PHE A 74 2.25 -1.39 7.78
C PHE A 74 0.83 -0.97 8.19
N ALA A 75 0.26 -1.62 9.21
CA ALA A 75 -1.12 -1.39 9.59
C ALA A 75 -1.23 -0.38 10.75
N VAL A 76 -2.20 0.51 10.61
CA VAL A 76 -2.57 1.46 11.67
C VAL A 76 -4.08 1.39 11.85
N VAL A 77 -4.54 1.81 13.03
CA VAL A 77 -5.96 1.82 13.36
C VAL A 77 -6.35 3.18 13.92
N LYS A 78 -7.61 3.55 13.69
CA LYS A 78 -8.18 4.79 14.22
C LYS A 78 -9.65 4.56 14.52
N GLU A 79 -10.17 5.24 15.54
CA GLU A 79 -11.58 5.11 15.88
C GLU A 79 -12.45 5.59 14.72
N GLN A 80 -13.58 4.91 14.48
CA GLN A 80 -14.46 5.20 13.35
C GLN A 80 -15.01 6.63 13.36
N SER A 81 -15.16 7.23 14.52
CA SER A 81 -15.68 8.59 14.65
C SER A 81 -14.65 9.67 14.33
N SER A 82 -13.39 9.30 14.13
CA SER A 82 -12.29 10.25 13.89
C SER A 82 -12.13 10.57 12.42
N GLU A 83 -11.55 11.72 12.12
CA GLU A 83 -11.19 12.06 10.75
C GLU A 83 -10.01 11.21 10.29
N TYR A 84 -10.08 10.73 9.06
CA TYR A 84 -9.07 9.83 8.53
C TYR A 84 -8.81 9.99 7.04
N ALA A 85 -9.28 11.09 6.44
CA ALA A 85 -9.15 11.28 4.99
C ALA A 85 -7.71 11.24 4.50
N ASP A 86 -6.79 11.86 5.24
CA ASP A 86 -5.38 11.87 4.84
C ASP A 86 -4.72 10.51 5.00
N ILE A 87 -5.15 9.75 6.00
CA ILE A 87 -4.66 8.39 6.21
C ILE A 87 -5.16 7.48 5.09
N LEU A 88 -6.44 7.59 4.77
CA LEU A 88 -7.05 6.79 3.71
C LEU A 88 -6.36 7.01 2.37
N ARG A 89 -5.99 8.26 2.07
CA ARG A 89 -5.35 8.62 0.80
C ARG A 89 -4.04 7.89 0.58
N ASN A 90 -3.33 7.56 1.64
CA ASN A 90 -2.04 6.90 1.59
C ASN A 90 -2.10 5.42 1.95
N SER A 91 -3.29 4.83 1.96
CA SER A 91 -3.47 3.41 2.26
C SER A 91 -3.67 2.60 0.98
N VAL A 92 -3.26 1.34 1.02
CA VAL A 92 -3.52 0.38 -0.07
C VAL A 92 -4.77 -0.43 0.23
N LEU A 93 -5.16 -0.51 1.49
CA LEU A 93 -6.31 -1.31 1.93
C LEU A 93 -6.88 -0.70 3.20
N HIS A 94 -8.20 -0.69 3.30
CA HIS A 94 -8.85 -0.23 4.52
C HIS A 94 -10.14 -1.00 4.74
N TRP A 95 -10.51 -1.15 6.01
CA TRP A 95 -11.78 -1.76 6.38
C TRP A 95 -12.16 -1.32 7.79
N SER A 96 -13.41 -1.55 8.18
CA SER A 96 -13.91 -1.20 9.50
C SER A 96 -14.32 -2.47 10.24
N ARG A 97 -13.99 -2.53 11.52
CA ARG A 97 -14.37 -3.65 12.37
C ARG A 97 -14.30 -3.22 13.82
N ASP A 98 -15.29 -3.63 14.61
CA ASP A 98 -15.32 -3.43 16.06
C ASP A 98 -15.11 -1.98 16.50
N GLY A 99 -15.65 -1.03 15.73
CA GLY A 99 -15.58 0.38 16.08
C GLY A 99 -14.31 1.08 15.65
N TYR A 100 -13.46 0.40 14.87
CA TYR A 100 -12.20 0.95 14.38
C TYR A 100 -12.11 0.89 12.87
N ASN A 101 -11.40 1.84 12.28
CA ASN A 101 -10.98 1.79 10.90
C ASN A 101 -9.54 1.28 10.87
N PHE A 102 -9.31 0.26 10.04
CA PHE A 102 -7.99 -0.34 9.85
C PHE A 102 -7.46 0.10 8.50
N PHE A 103 -6.17 0.45 8.44
CA PHE A 103 -5.52 0.89 7.22
C PHE A 103 -4.19 0.17 7.07
N VAL A 104 -3.93 -0.37 5.88
CA VAL A 104 -2.59 -0.84 5.51
C VAL A 104 -1.97 0.28 4.67
N MET A 105 -0.91 0.89 5.19
CA MET A 105 -0.31 2.06 4.56
C MET A 105 0.65 1.67 3.46
N GLN A 106 0.86 2.57 2.50
CA GLN A 106 1.65 2.26 1.31
C GLN A 106 3.15 2.19 1.56
N SER A 107 3.64 2.74 2.67
CA SER A 107 5.08 2.81 2.94
C SER A 107 5.32 3.03 4.42
N PRO A 108 6.55 2.78 4.92
CA PRO A 108 6.88 3.09 6.31
C PRO A 108 6.72 4.58 6.63
N GLU A 109 7.01 5.46 5.69
CA GLU A 109 6.88 6.90 5.89
C GLU A 109 5.41 7.28 6.11
N THR A 110 4.49 6.66 5.36
CA THR A 110 3.07 6.96 5.53
C THR A 110 2.51 6.37 6.81
N VAL A 111 3.09 5.28 7.33
CA VAL A 111 2.76 4.78 8.67
C VAL A 111 3.09 5.85 9.71
N GLU A 112 4.30 6.43 9.64
CA GLU A 112 4.71 7.48 10.55
C GLU A 112 3.79 8.70 10.47
N GLN A 113 3.43 9.10 9.26
CA GLN A 113 2.53 10.22 9.06
C GLN A 113 1.15 9.95 9.67
N ALA A 114 0.65 8.72 9.52
CA ALA A 114 -0.64 8.34 10.10
C ALA A 114 -0.61 8.42 11.61
N VAL A 115 0.48 7.97 12.24
CA VAL A 115 0.65 8.05 13.68
C VAL A 115 0.64 9.52 14.14
N GLN A 116 1.32 10.39 13.39
CA GLN A 116 1.32 11.83 13.70
C GLN A 116 -0.07 12.44 13.55
N GLN A 117 -0.92 11.83 12.74
CA GLN A 117 -2.31 12.28 12.53
C GLN A 117 -3.29 11.63 13.51
N GLY A 118 -2.79 10.93 14.51
CA GLY A 118 -3.62 10.38 15.58
C GLY A 118 -3.94 8.91 15.48
N ALA A 119 -3.43 8.20 14.47
CA ALA A 119 -3.62 6.75 14.38
C ALA A 119 -2.65 6.03 15.32
N SER A 120 -2.99 4.81 15.68
CA SER A 120 -2.11 3.93 16.47
C SER A 120 -1.58 2.83 15.56
N ARG A 121 -0.32 2.43 15.78
CA ARG A 121 0.20 1.26 15.09
C ARG A 121 -0.56 0.03 15.57
N LEU A 122 -0.89 -0.86 14.66
CA LEU A 122 -1.61 -2.09 15.03
C LEU A 122 -0.85 -2.86 16.11
N GLU A 123 0.47 -2.95 15.97
CA GLU A 123 1.30 -3.69 16.93
C GLU A 123 1.30 -3.10 18.35
N ASP A 124 0.91 -1.84 18.50
CA ASP A 124 0.81 -1.19 19.81
C ASP A 124 -0.57 -1.36 20.43
N THR A 125 -1.45 -2.11 19.79
CA THR A 125 -2.80 -2.37 20.27
C THR A 125 -3.00 -3.87 20.51
N ASP A 126 -4.13 -4.22 21.13
CA ASP A 126 -4.51 -5.62 21.31
C ASP A 126 -5.31 -6.15 20.12
N LEU A 127 -5.48 -5.35 19.08
CA LEU A 127 -6.26 -5.72 17.91
C LEU A 127 -5.43 -6.58 16.95
N VAL A 128 -6.12 -7.42 16.16
CA VAL A 128 -5.47 -8.25 15.17
C VAL A 128 -5.87 -7.78 13.78
N LEU A 129 -4.99 -8.03 12.81
CA LEU A 129 -5.20 -7.56 11.44
C LEU A 129 -6.45 -8.17 10.81
N GLY A 130 -6.64 -9.47 10.96
CA GLY A 130 -7.85 -10.14 10.49
C GLY A 130 -7.96 -10.33 8.98
N LEU A 131 -6.83 -10.35 8.29
CA LEU A 131 -6.82 -10.64 6.85
C LEU A 131 -6.66 -12.12 6.57
#